data_25915109dcff6289fb4128f89343b5fd
#
_entry.id   25915109dcff6289fb4128f89343b5fd
#
_cell.length_a   1.000
_cell.length_b   1.000
_cell.length_c   1.000
_cell.angle_alpha   90.00
_cell.angle_beta   90.00
_cell.angle_gamma   90.00
#
_symmetry.space_group_name_H-M   'P 1'
#
loop_
_entity.id
_entity.type
_entity.pdbx_description
1 polymer ?
#
loop_
_entity_poly.entity_id
_entity_poly.type
_entity_poly.pdbx_seq_one_letter_code
_entity_poly.pdbx_strand_id
1 'polypeptide(L)'
;MPSQNVAAGALALAVQARKPVLLWGGPGTGKSSVIRLLGTTLDVPVVTVIASLREPADFAGLPVVGPDGSIRLAEPSWAKALVGHGRGILFLDEITTAPPAVQAALLRVVLERVVGDVALPEAVSVVAAANPPDVAAGGWDLSPPLANRFCHLDWPVDVERYVAALTDGWSSPSIGVTETSVNTECSIRVHSTLAGFLRSRPALLYAMPEDLSSTGRAWPSPRSWDMAADLWIEAECTGASEEIALTLISGCVGPGPARELLTWQREADLPDPEVVLADPSQFRLPNRGDRQFAVLSALAAAVKANPTKERWEAAFEVVQQAVTMGSADVAAVAARSLAQNVPEGVDSLPSAVASLAPVLDRAGILPSS
;
A
#
# COMPACT_ATOMS: atom_id res chain seq x y z
N MET A 1 -19.06 -8.16 -5.61
CA MET A 1 -17.81 -8.85 -5.23
C MET A 1 -16.97 -8.94 -6.48
N PRO A 2 -15.63 -8.81 -6.38
CA PRO A 2 -14.76 -9.00 -7.54
C PRO A 2 -14.87 -10.43 -8.08
N SER A 3 -14.60 -10.62 -9.37
CA SER A 3 -14.50 -11.97 -9.94
C SER A 3 -13.29 -12.71 -9.35
N GLN A 4 -13.27 -14.04 -9.45
CA GLN A 4 -12.13 -14.82 -8.94
C GLN A 4 -10.82 -14.48 -9.68
N ASN A 5 -10.90 -14.09 -10.97
CA ASN A 5 -9.73 -13.65 -11.73
C ASN A 5 -9.17 -12.31 -11.21
N VAL A 6 -10.04 -11.35 -10.86
CA VAL A 6 -9.65 -10.09 -10.26
C VAL A 6 -9.02 -10.31 -8.90
N ALA A 7 -9.61 -11.17 -8.06
CA ALA A 7 -9.04 -11.53 -6.76
C ALA A 7 -7.67 -12.22 -6.89
N ALA A 8 -7.49 -13.09 -7.89
CA ALA A 8 -6.21 -13.73 -8.16
C ALA A 8 -5.13 -12.75 -8.65
N GLY A 9 -5.50 -11.81 -9.54
CA GLY A 9 -4.61 -10.75 -9.99
C GLY A 9 -4.20 -9.82 -8.84
N ALA A 10 -5.15 -9.40 -8.00
CA ALA A 10 -4.88 -8.59 -6.82
C ALA A 10 -3.96 -9.31 -5.81
N LEU A 11 -4.20 -10.61 -5.56
CA LEU A 11 -3.33 -11.44 -4.72
C LEU A 11 -1.90 -11.48 -5.26
N ALA A 12 -1.74 -11.70 -6.56
CA ALA A 12 -0.44 -11.78 -7.18
C ALA A 12 0.35 -10.47 -7.07
N LEU A 13 -0.28 -9.34 -7.38
CA LEU A 13 0.34 -8.01 -7.25
C LEU A 13 0.73 -7.72 -5.80
N ALA A 14 -0.15 -8.00 -4.84
CA ALA A 14 0.14 -7.76 -3.43
C ALA A 14 1.31 -8.64 -2.92
N VAL A 15 1.41 -9.89 -3.38
CA VAL A 15 2.53 -10.78 -3.06
C VAL A 15 3.83 -10.28 -3.70
N GLN A 16 3.81 -9.82 -4.95
CA GLN A 16 4.98 -9.23 -5.62
C GLN A 16 5.43 -7.93 -4.95
N ALA A 17 4.47 -7.07 -4.55
CA ALA A 17 4.73 -5.86 -3.76
C ALA A 17 5.12 -6.17 -2.29
N ARG A 18 5.16 -7.43 -1.89
CA ARG A 18 5.51 -7.89 -0.53
C ARG A 18 4.64 -7.29 0.57
N LYS A 19 3.38 -6.97 0.22
CA LYS A 19 2.40 -6.51 1.21
C LYS A 19 1.66 -7.70 1.80
N PRO A 20 1.40 -7.70 3.12
CA PRO A 20 0.64 -8.77 3.76
C PRO A 20 -0.79 -8.85 3.21
N VAL A 21 -1.24 -10.04 2.85
CA VAL A 21 -2.58 -10.30 2.30
C VAL A 21 -3.36 -11.24 3.19
N LEU A 22 -4.64 -10.96 3.38
CA LEU A 22 -5.59 -11.85 4.03
C LEU A 22 -6.71 -12.24 3.08
N LEU A 23 -6.76 -13.52 2.69
CA LEU A 23 -7.82 -14.08 1.86
C LEU A 23 -9.01 -14.51 2.73
N TRP A 24 -10.17 -13.92 2.45
CA TRP A 24 -11.45 -14.30 3.06
C TRP A 24 -12.25 -15.18 2.12
N GLY A 25 -12.67 -16.34 2.58
CA GLY A 25 -13.52 -17.24 1.79
C GLY A 25 -13.96 -18.44 2.60
N GLY A 26 -15.08 -19.06 2.24
CA GLY A 26 -15.60 -20.25 2.90
C GLY A 26 -14.60 -21.42 2.89
N PRO A 27 -14.80 -22.43 3.73
CA PRO A 27 -14.01 -23.65 3.68
C PRO A 27 -14.19 -24.35 2.32
N GLY A 28 -13.11 -24.96 1.80
CA GLY A 28 -13.17 -25.71 0.52
C GLY A 28 -13.19 -24.85 -0.74
N THR A 29 -13.10 -23.52 -0.68
CA THR A 29 -13.15 -22.61 -1.85
C THR A 29 -11.83 -22.53 -2.64
N GLY A 30 -10.78 -23.25 -2.22
CA GLY A 30 -9.51 -23.32 -2.95
C GLY A 30 -8.47 -22.27 -2.56
N LYS A 31 -8.63 -21.56 -1.43
CA LYS A 31 -7.66 -20.56 -0.93
C LYS A 31 -6.23 -21.11 -0.87
N SER A 32 -6.02 -22.25 -0.19
CA SER A 32 -4.69 -22.85 -0.05
C SER A 32 -4.14 -23.35 -1.39
N SER A 33 -5.02 -23.76 -2.32
CA SER A 33 -4.61 -24.21 -3.66
C SER A 33 -4.10 -23.05 -4.51
N VAL A 34 -4.78 -21.91 -4.51
CA VAL A 34 -4.31 -20.73 -5.29
C VAL A 34 -2.99 -20.20 -4.77
N ILE A 35 -2.74 -20.24 -3.45
CA ILE A 35 -1.46 -19.78 -2.86
C ILE A 35 -0.32 -20.70 -3.29
N ARG A 36 -0.53 -22.03 -3.30
CA ARG A 36 0.48 -22.97 -3.79
C ARG A 36 0.74 -22.79 -5.29
N LEU A 37 -0.32 -22.57 -6.06
CA LEU A 37 -0.20 -22.30 -7.49
C LEU A 37 0.58 -21.01 -7.74
N LEU A 38 0.31 -19.96 -6.96
CA LEU A 38 1.05 -18.70 -7.02
C LEU A 38 2.54 -18.93 -6.72
N GLY A 39 2.89 -19.71 -5.67
CA GLY A 39 4.27 -20.07 -5.38
C GLY A 39 4.95 -20.79 -6.53
N THR A 40 4.26 -21.73 -7.20
CA THR A 40 4.75 -22.42 -8.39
C THR A 40 4.97 -21.44 -9.55
N THR A 41 4.02 -20.53 -9.79
CA THR A 41 4.11 -19.54 -10.88
C THR A 41 5.24 -18.54 -10.67
N LEU A 42 5.48 -18.13 -9.43
CA LEU A 42 6.55 -17.19 -9.06
C LEU A 42 7.91 -17.90 -8.82
N ASP A 43 7.95 -19.23 -8.94
CA ASP A 43 9.13 -20.04 -8.62
C ASP A 43 9.69 -19.74 -7.23
N VAL A 44 8.80 -19.70 -6.21
CA VAL A 44 9.18 -19.50 -4.82
C VAL A 44 8.56 -20.56 -3.91
N PRO A 45 9.26 -20.98 -2.84
CA PRO A 45 8.71 -21.93 -1.88
C PRO A 45 7.53 -21.33 -1.10
N VAL A 46 6.52 -22.16 -0.86
CA VAL A 46 5.38 -21.83 0.02
C VAL A 46 5.52 -22.63 1.32
N VAL A 47 5.73 -21.94 2.42
CA VAL A 47 5.78 -22.55 3.74
C VAL A 47 4.46 -22.30 4.46
N THR A 48 3.68 -23.38 4.65
CA THR A 48 2.35 -23.30 5.28
C THR A 48 2.45 -23.51 6.78
N VAL A 49 1.85 -22.60 7.55
CA VAL A 49 1.71 -22.67 9.00
C VAL A 49 0.22 -22.55 9.33
N ILE A 50 -0.38 -23.59 9.90
CA ILE A 50 -1.77 -23.57 10.35
C ILE A 50 -1.78 -22.89 11.71
N ALA A 51 -2.30 -21.66 11.78
CA ALA A 51 -2.22 -20.82 12.96
C ALA A 51 -3.02 -21.37 14.16
N SER A 52 -4.14 -22.05 13.89
CA SER A 52 -4.98 -22.67 14.92
C SER A 52 -4.32 -23.83 15.68
N LEU A 53 -3.29 -24.45 15.08
CA LEU A 53 -2.54 -25.57 15.66
C LEU A 53 -1.24 -25.14 16.36
N ARG A 54 -1.05 -23.83 16.56
CA ARG A 54 0.20 -23.27 17.06
C ARG A 54 0.05 -22.60 18.42
N GLU A 55 1.14 -22.61 19.16
CA GLU A 55 1.29 -21.86 20.41
C GLU A 55 1.97 -20.50 20.15
N PRO A 56 1.80 -19.50 21.02
CA PRO A 56 2.48 -18.21 20.87
C PRO A 56 4.01 -18.32 20.69
N ALA A 57 4.63 -19.30 21.36
CA ALA A 57 6.07 -19.56 21.25
C ALA A 57 6.52 -20.00 19.85
N ASP A 58 5.63 -20.59 19.05
CA ASP A 58 5.92 -20.94 17.66
C ASP A 58 6.13 -19.70 16.75
N PHE A 59 5.72 -18.53 17.22
CA PHE A 59 5.89 -17.26 16.51
C PHE A 59 6.86 -16.31 17.24
N ALA A 60 6.82 -16.31 18.59
CA ALA A 60 7.71 -15.49 19.40
C ALA A 60 9.12 -16.08 19.55
N GLY A 61 9.32 -17.36 19.23
CA GLY A 61 10.53 -18.12 19.50
C GLY A 61 10.53 -18.79 20.87
N LEU A 62 11.26 -19.90 20.99
CA LEU A 62 11.43 -20.66 22.24
C LEU A 62 12.65 -20.12 22.99
N PRO A 63 12.51 -19.72 24.27
CA PRO A 63 13.67 -19.33 25.07
C PRO A 63 14.57 -20.54 25.32
N VAL A 64 15.82 -20.45 24.89
CA VAL A 64 16.86 -21.45 25.14
C VAL A 64 18.05 -20.78 25.79
N VAL A 65 18.65 -21.50 26.78
CA VAL A 65 19.85 -21.03 27.47
C VAL A 65 21.07 -21.42 26.65
N GLY A 66 21.86 -20.43 26.23
CA GLY A 66 23.13 -20.66 25.55
C GLY A 66 24.23 -21.22 26.47
N PRO A 67 25.34 -21.68 25.88
CA PRO A 67 26.47 -22.21 26.67
C PRO A 67 27.11 -21.16 27.60
N ASP A 68 26.95 -19.90 27.29
CA ASP A 68 27.40 -18.72 28.05
C ASP A 68 26.40 -18.23 29.11
N GLY A 69 25.27 -18.93 29.27
CA GLY A 69 24.19 -18.54 30.18
C GLY A 69 23.27 -17.45 29.62
N SER A 70 23.47 -16.96 28.42
CA SER A 70 22.56 -16.03 27.75
C SER A 70 21.26 -16.73 27.36
N ILE A 71 20.13 -15.98 27.34
CA ILE A 71 18.85 -16.48 26.84
C ILE A 71 18.72 -15.93 25.41
N ARG A 72 18.48 -16.85 24.47
CA ARG A 72 18.10 -16.50 23.08
C ARG A 72 16.76 -17.12 22.74
N LEU A 73 16.05 -16.51 21.79
CA LEU A 73 14.79 -17.02 21.29
C LEU A 73 15.06 -17.87 20.04
N ALA A 74 15.02 -19.18 20.19
CA ALA A 74 15.23 -20.11 19.09
C ALA A 74 14.06 -20.05 18.10
N GLU A 75 14.39 -19.88 16.82
CA GLU A 75 13.43 -19.84 15.74
C GLU A 75 12.86 -21.25 15.42
N PRO A 76 11.58 -21.36 15.05
CA PRO A 76 10.97 -22.62 14.62
C PRO A 76 11.47 -23.06 13.23
N SER A 77 11.28 -24.34 12.90
CA SER A 77 11.75 -24.94 11.66
C SER A 77 11.19 -24.26 10.39
N TRP A 78 9.94 -23.78 10.44
CA TRP A 78 9.32 -23.08 9.33
C TRP A 78 10.02 -21.74 9.02
N ALA A 79 10.46 -21.01 10.03
CA ALA A 79 11.20 -19.77 9.85
C ALA A 79 12.61 -20.04 9.30
N LYS A 80 13.29 -21.08 9.84
CA LYS A 80 14.59 -21.54 9.29
C LYS A 80 14.50 -21.89 7.82
N ALA A 81 13.44 -22.55 7.39
CA ALA A 81 13.24 -22.91 5.99
C ALA A 81 13.16 -21.66 5.11
N LEU A 82 12.36 -20.65 5.48
CA LEU A 82 12.25 -19.39 4.73
C LEU A 82 13.58 -18.60 4.68
N VAL A 83 14.28 -18.55 5.81
CA VAL A 83 15.61 -17.91 5.88
C VAL A 83 16.61 -18.63 4.99
N GLY A 84 16.62 -19.97 5.00
CA GLY A 84 17.50 -20.78 4.18
C GLY A 84 17.26 -20.61 2.67
N HIS A 85 16.02 -20.37 2.26
CA HIS A 85 15.65 -20.08 0.86
C HIS A 85 15.92 -18.63 0.44
N GLY A 86 15.96 -17.70 1.39
CA GLY A 86 16.14 -16.27 1.13
C GLY A 86 14.92 -15.58 0.49
N ARG A 87 13.94 -16.34 0.01
CA ARG A 87 12.69 -15.87 -0.62
C ARG A 87 11.57 -16.87 -0.38
N GLY A 88 10.31 -16.47 -0.55
CA GLY A 88 9.17 -17.40 -0.41
C GLY A 88 7.87 -16.74 -0.02
N ILE A 89 6.86 -17.58 0.20
CA ILE A 89 5.58 -17.19 0.75
C ILE A 89 5.40 -17.87 2.10
N LEU A 90 5.27 -17.06 3.16
CA LEU A 90 4.76 -17.53 4.45
C LEU A 90 3.24 -17.55 4.35
N PHE A 91 2.66 -18.75 4.34
CA PHE A 91 1.22 -18.93 4.31
C PHE A 91 0.68 -19.27 5.70
N LEU A 92 -0.07 -18.33 6.31
CA LEU A 92 -0.72 -18.47 7.61
C LEU A 92 -2.17 -18.92 7.40
N ASP A 93 -2.44 -20.20 7.46
CA ASP A 93 -3.80 -20.72 7.28
C ASP A 93 -4.60 -20.67 8.57
N GLU A 94 -5.91 -20.51 8.47
CA GLU A 94 -6.87 -20.51 9.59
C GLU A 94 -6.57 -19.43 10.65
N ILE A 95 -6.18 -18.21 10.25
CA ILE A 95 -5.74 -17.19 11.19
C ILE A 95 -6.84 -16.74 12.18
N THR A 96 -8.12 -16.80 11.78
CA THR A 96 -9.28 -16.42 12.62
C THR A 96 -9.67 -17.51 13.61
N THR A 97 -9.22 -18.74 13.46
CA THR A 97 -9.40 -19.80 14.47
C THR A 97 -8.26 -19.86 15.47
N ALA A 98 -7.20 -19.06 15.26
CA ALA A 98 -6.10 -18.93 16.22
C ALA A 98 -6.52 -18.13 17.45
N PRO A 99 -6.20 -18.61 18.68
CA PRO A 99 -6.49 -17.89 19.92
C PRO A 99 -5.89 -16.47 19.94
N PRO A 100 -6.46 -15.52 20.70
CA PRO A 100 -5.96 -14.15 20.78
C PRO A 100 -4.47 -14.03 21.13
N ALA A 101 -3.95 -14.90 21.96
CA ALA A 101 -2.53 -14.94 22.32
C ALA A 101 -1.63 -15.26 21.10
N VAL A 102 -2.08 -16.16 20.22
CA VAL A 102 -1.40 -16.51 18.97
C VAL A 102 -1.49 -15.35 17.99
N GLN A 103 -2.68 -14.72 17.86
CA GLN A 103 -2.85 -13.52 17.04
C GLN A 103 -1.92 -12.37 17.49
N ALA A 104 -1.72 -12.18 18.80
CA ALA A 104 -0.79 -11.20 19.35
C ALA A 104 0.67 -11.51 18.96
N ALA A 105 1.09 -12.79 19.00
CA ALA A 105 2.42 -13.20 18.56
C ALA A 105 2.62 -13.02 17.05
N LEU A 106 1.58 -13.26 16.25
CA LEU A 106 1.58 -13.02 14.79
C LEU A 106 1.77 -11.55 14.41
N LEU A 107 1.37 -10.60 15.28
CA LEU A 107 1.60 -9.17 15.04
C LEU A 107 3.07 -8.86 14.75
N ARG A 108 3.99 -9.48 15.51
CA ARG A 108 5.43 -9.27 15.32
C ARG A 108 5.91 -9.86 13.99
N VAL A 109 5.42 -11.03 13.63
CA VAL A 109 5.76 -11.68 12.36
C VAL A 109 5.30 -10.87 11.17
N VAL A 110 4.06 -10.38 11.21
CA VAL A 110 3.46 -9.62 10.09
C VAL A 110 4.04 -8.21 9.99
N LEU A 111 4.31 -7.54 11.11
CA LEU A 111 4.78 -6.16 11.15
C LEU A 111 6.29 -6.04 11.02
N GLU A 112 7.00 -6.70 11.93
CA GLU A 112 8.46 -6.56 12.07
C GLU A 112 9.21 -7.57 11.20
N ARG A 113 8.49 -8.58 10.70
CA ARG A 113 9.07 -9.71 9.94
C ARG A 113 10.14 -10.43 10.74
N VAL A 114 9.92 -10.55 12.07
CA VAL A 114 10.84 -11.17 13.03
C VAL A 114 10.15 -12.34 13.72
N VAL A 115 10.85 -13.46 13.83
CA VAL A 115 10.44 -14.68 14.52
C VAL A 115 11.55 -15.07 15.49
N GLY A 116 11.25 -15.04 16.79
CA GLY A 116 12.33 -15.14 17.77
C GLY A 116 13.33 -14.00 17.62
N ASP A 117 14.60 -14.34 17.43
CA ASP A 117 15.70 -13.40 17.20
C ASP A 117 16.07 -13.26 15.71
N VAL A 118 15.29 -13.89 14.81
CA VAL A 118 15.63 -13.99 13.39
C VAL A 118 14.68 -13.14 12.55
N ALA A 119 15.24 -12.27 11.72
CA ALA A 119 14.50 -11.52 10.71
C ALA A 119 14.22 -12.40 9.49
N LEU A 120 12.97 -12.38 8.99
CA LEU A 120 12.62 -13.01 7.72
C LEU A 120 13.21 -12.18 6.57
N PRO A 121 13.73 -12.83 5.51
CA PRO A 121 14.26 -12.14 4.34
C PRO A 121 13.22 -11.20 3.72
N GLU A 122 13.67 -10.07 3.17
CA GLU A 122 12.78 -9.09 2.52
C GLU A 122 11.97 -9.69 1.36
N ALA A 123 12.53 -10.67 0.67
CA ALA A 123 11.86 -11.37 -0.44
C ALA A 123 10.86 -12.45 -0.01
N VAL A 124 10.52 -12.53 1.29
CA VAL A 124 9.43 -13.37 1.78
C VAL A 124 8.15 -12.55 1.82
N SER A 125 7.08 -13.02 1.21
CA SER A 125 5.74 -12.42 1.29
C SER A 125 4.89 -13.14 2.33
N VAL A 126 4.01 -12.42 3.03
CA VAL A 126 3.10 -13.00 4.02
C VAL A 126 1.69 -13.03 3.44
N VAL A 127 1.10 -14.22 3.37
CA VAL A 127 -0.29 -14.44 2.96
C VAL A 127 -1.00 -15.19 4.07
N ALA A 128 -2.15 -14.70 4.48
CA ALA A 128 -3.00 -15.37 5.45
C ALA A 128 -4.33 -15.80 4.81
N ALA A 129 -5.00 -16.79 5.39
CA ALA A 129 -6.35 -17.18 5.01
C ALA A 129 -7.26 -17.25 6.23
N ALA A 130 -8.50 -16.82 6.03
CA ALA A 130 -9.54 -16.82 7.04
C ALA A 130 -10.87 -17.31 6.45
N ASN A 131 -11.69 -17.90 7.30
CA ASN A 131 -13.11 -18.12 7.01
C ASN A 131 -13.92 -16.93 7.56
N PRO A 132 -14.99 -16.50 6.87
CA PRO A 132 -15.88 -15.47 7.39
C PRO A 132 -16.46 -15.87 8.74
N PRO A 133 -16.70 -14.91 9.67
CA PRO A 133 -17.14 -15.21 11.04
C PRO A 133 -18.45 -16.01 11.12
N ASP A 134 -19.35 -15.82 10.17
CA ASP A 134 -20.64 -16.53 10.04
C ASP A 134 -20.50 -18.03 9.68
N VAL A 135 -19.35 -18.43 9.17
CA VAL A 135 -19.04 -19.83 8.76
C VAL A 135 -17.96 -20.46 9.63
N ALA A 136 -17.23 -19.67 10.41
CA ALA A 136 -16.14 -20.14 11.29
C ALA A 136 -16.73 -20.65 12.61
N ALA A 137 -16.99 -21.94 12.72
CA ALA A 137 -17.41 -22.55 13.98
C ALA A 137 -16.29 -22.40 15.03
N GLY A 138 -16.51 -21.58 16.08
CA GLY A 138 -15.55 -21.39 17.18
C GLY A 138 -14.36 -20.47 16.85
N GLY A 139 -14.46 -19.65 15.80
CA GLY A 139 -13.43 -18.66 15.45
C GLY A 139 -13.42 -17.44 16.38
N TRP A 140 -12.31 -16.73 16.37
CA TRP A 140 -12.12 -15.46 17.06
C TRP A 140 -12.16 -14.32 16.02
N ASP A 141 -12.70 -13.18 16.40
CA ASP A 141 -12.54 -11.98 15.59
C ASP A 141 -11.05 -11.64 15.45
N LEU A 142 -10.68 -11.21 14.26
CA LEU A 142 -9.32 -10.75 14.04
C LEU A 142 -9.10 -9.46 14.84
N SER A 143 -8.04 -9.40 15.64
CA SER A 143 -7.76 -8.22 16.44
C SER A 143 -7.56 -6.99 15.53
N PRO A 144 -8.11 -5.80 15.86
CA PRO A 144 -8.01 -4.61 15.02
C PRO A 144 -6.58 -4.23 14.63
N PRO A 145 -5.58 -4.35 15.54
CA PRO A 145 -4.18 -4.10 15.18
C PRO A 145 -3.64 -5.07 14.14
N LEU A 146 -4.08 -6.32 14.14
CA LEU A 146 -3.65 -7.33 13.17
C LEU A 146 -4.40 -7.14 11.84
N ALA A 147 -5.71 -6.89 11.88
CA ALA A 147 -6.53 -6.63 10.70
C ALA A 147 -5.99 -5.45 9.88
N ASN A 148 -5.68 -4.32 10.51
CA ASN A 148 -5.17 -3.11 9.85
C ASN A 148 -3.75 -3.25 9.25
N ARG A 149 -3.19 -4.47 9.25
CA ARG A 149 -1.88 -4.79 8.65
C ARG A 149 -1.97 -5.62 7.39
N PHE A 150 -3.18 -6.04 7.02
CA PHE A 150 -3.40 -6.84 5.83
C PHE A 150 -4.17 -6.06 4.75
N CYS A 151 -3.85 -6.35 3.51
CA CYS A 151 -4.76 -6.14 2.39
C CYS A 151 -5.77 -7.28 2.38
N HIS A 152 -7.04 -6.98 2.65
CA HIS A 152 -8.13 -7.96 2.73
C HIS A 152 -8.70 -8.23 1.34
N LEU A 153 -8.65 -9.46 0.88
CA LEU A 153 -9.20 -9.88 -0.39
C LEU A 153 -10.28 -10.93 -0.18
N ASP A 154 -11.47 -10.71 -0.72
CA ASP A 154 -12.50 -11.74 -0.75
C ASP A 154 -12.21 -12.73 -1.86
N TRP A 155 -12.27 -14.03 -1.54
CA TRP A 155 -12.07 -15.14 -2.47
C TRP A 155 -13.41 -15.80 -2.82
N PRO A 156 -14.08 -15.37 -3.90
CA PRO A 156 -15.36 -15.91 -4.29
C PRO A 156 -15.24 -17.31 -4.91
N VAL A 157 -16.32 -18.05 -4.88
CA VAL A 157 -16.48 -19.27 -5.69
C VAL A 157 -16.95 -18.86 -7.08
N ASP A 158 -16.23 -19.30 -8.10
CA ASP A 158 -16.57 -19.07 -9.51
C ASP A 158 -16.98 -20.40 -10.13
N VAL A 159 -18.28 -20.56 -10.38
CA VAL A 159 -18.85 -21.81 -10.92
C VAL A 159 -18.38 -22.06 -12.34
N GLU A 160 -18.35 -21.04 -13.21
CA GLU A 160 -17.93 -21.16 -14.60
C GLU A 160 -16.48 -21.64 -14.70
N ARG A 161 -15.61 -21.02 -13.89
CA ARG A 161 -14.21 -21.42 -13.81
C ARG A 161 -14.05 -22.84 -13.28
N TYR A 162 -14.84 -23.23 -12.28
CA TYR A 162 -14.79 -24.58 -11.74
C TYR A 162 -15.22 -25.61 -12.78
N VAL A 163 -16.31 -25.35 -13.52
CA VAL A 163 -16.80 -26.23 -14.58
C VAL A 163 -15.77 -26.32 -15.72
N ALA A 164 -15.21 -25.19 -16.17
CA ALA A 164 -14.15 -25.21 -17.18
C ALA A 164 -12.92 -25.99 -16.70
N ALA A 165 -12.54 -25.87 -15.43
CA ALA A 165 -11.42 -26.63 -14.88
C ALA A 165 -11.64 -28.14 -14.81
N LEU A 166 -12.89 -28.58 -14.67
CA LEU A 166 -13.23 -30.01 -14.71
C LEU A 166 -13.11 -30.61 -16.14
N THR A 167 -13.35 -29.82 -17.19
CA THR A 167 -13.31 -30.29 -18.60
C THR A 167 -11.93 -30.09 -19.21
N ASP A 168 -11.30 -28.95 -19.00
CA ASP A 168 -10.08 -28.53 -19.71
C ASP A 168 -8.81 -28.60 -18.81
N GLY A 169 -8.99 -28.93 -17.52
CA GLY A 169 -7.94 -28.91 -16.51
C GLY A 169 -7.79 -27.52 -15.84
N TRP A 170 -7.15 -27.51 -14.69
CA TRP A 170 -6.90 -26.29 -13.92
C TRP A 170 -5.85 -25.43 -14.63
N SER A 171 -6.30 -24.38 -15.27
CA SER A 171 -5.40 -23.35 -15.78
C SER A 171 -4.89 -22.48 -14.61
N SER A 172 -3.58 -22.21 -14.62
CA SER A 172 -3.02 -21.19 -13.74
C SER A 172 -3.74 -19.87 -13.98
N PRO A 173 -4.12 -19.11 -12.94
CA PRO A 173 -4.52 -17.73 -13.16
C PRO A 173 -3.41 -17.08 -14.00
N SER A 174 -3.79 -16.28 -15.00
CA SER A 174 -2.82 -15.49 -15.74
C SER A 174 -2.31 -14.41 -14.81
N ILE A 175 -1.33 -14.77 -14.02
CA ILE A 175 -0.63 -13.86 -13.13
C ILE A 175 0.43 -13.22 -14.00
N GLY A 176 0.19 -11.98 -14.40
CA GLY A 176 1.24 -11.17 -15.03
C GLY A 176 2.37 -11.00 -14.04
N VAL A 177 3.37 -11.86 -14.12
CA VAL A 177 4.64 -11.66 -13.44
C VAL A 177 5.40 -10.63 -14.27
N THR A 178 5.31 -9.39 -13.86
CA THR A 178 6.12 -8.31 -14.44
C THR A 178 7.16 -7.93 -13.40
N GLU A 179 8.43 -8.04 -13.73
CA GLU A 179 9.45 -7.37 -12.91
C GLU A 179 9.19 -5.88 -13.00
N THR A 180 8.57 -5.33 -11.96
CA THR A 180 8.20 -3.93 -11.92
C THR A 180 9.39 -3.15 -11.37
N SER A 181 10.05 -2.40 -12.22
CA SER A 181 10.78 -1.24 -11.74
C SER A 181 9.74 -0.21 -11.34
N VAL A 182 9.65 0.14 -10.05
CA VAL A 182 8.76 1.21 -9.58
C VAL A 182 9.06 2.47 -10.38
N ASN A 183 8.12 2.87 -11.25
CA ASN A 183 8.27 4.07 -12.02
C ASN A 183 8.04 5.27 -11.08
N THR A 184 9.06 6.11 -10.92
CA THR A 184 9.03 7.32 -10.08
C THR A 184 7.84 8.22 -10.44
N GLU A 185 7.47 8.28 -11.70
CA GLU A 185 6.32 9.07 -12.20
C GLU A 185 4.98 8.52 -11.68
N CYS A 186 4.76 7.19 -11.75
CA CYS A 186 3.58 6.56 -11.17
C CYS A 186 3.49 6.83 -9.65
N SER A 187 4.61 6.72 -8.95
CA SER A 187 4.69 7.00 -7.51
C SER A 187 4.29 8.44 -7.19
N ILE A 188 4.82 9.42 -7.93
CA ILE A 188 4.49 10.85 -7.78
C ILE A 188 3.00 11.07 -7.99
N ARG A 189 2.44 10.54 -9.08
CA ARG A 189 1.02 10.71 -9.42
C ARG A 189 0.11 10.14 -8.34
N VAL A 190 0.36 8.91 -7.89
CA VAL A 190 -0.46 8.25 -6.86
C VAL A 190 -0.38 9.00 -5.53
N HIS A 191 0.81 9.33 -5.04
CA HIS A 191 0.96 10.03 -3.77
C HIS A 191 0.34 11.43 -3.81
N SER A 192 0.49 12.17 -4.90
CA SER A 192 -0.09 13.51 -5.04
C SER A 192 -1.62 13.47 -5.12
N THR A 193 -2.17 12.47 -5.82
CA THR A 193 -3.60 12.20 -5.89
C THR A 193 -4.16 11.87 -4.50
N LEU A 194 -3.52 10.94 -3.80
CA LEU A 194 -3.92 10.55 -2.45
C LEU A 194 -3.83 11.73 -1.46
N ALA A 195 -2.77 12.51 -1.52
CA ALA A 195 -2.59 13.68 -0.68
C ALA A 195 -3.68 14.74 -0.92
N GLY A 196 -4.04 15.03 -2.17
CA GLY A 196 -5.13 15.91 -2.54
C GLY A 196 -6.49 15.40 -2.05
N PHE A 197 -6.74 14.10 -2.21
CA PHE A 197 -7.95 13.45 -1.70
C PHE A 197 -8.08 13.57 -0.17
N LEU A 198 -7.05 13.16 0.57
CA LEU A 198 -7.07 13.20 2.03
C LEU A 198 -7.14 14.62 2.59
N ARG A 199 -6.57 15.61 1.90
CA ARG A 199 -6.76 17.01 2.24
C ARG A 199 -8.22 17.46 2.09
N SER A 200 -8.94 16.93 1.09
CA SER A 200 -10.36 17.22 0.89
C SER A 200 -11.28 16.41 1.81
N ARG A 201 -10.78 15.31 2.35
CA ARG A 201 -11.51 14.35 3.18
C ARG A 201 -10.70 13.93 4.43
N PRO A 202 -10.33 14.88 5.31
CA PRO A 202 -9.42 14.59 6.44
C PRO A 202 -9.97 13.55 7.41
N ALA A 203 -11.28 13.40 7.52
CA ALA A 203 -11.92 12.37 8.34
C ALA A 203 -11.60 10.94 7.87
N LEU A 204 -11.31 10.75 6.58
CA LEU A 204 -10.95 9.45 6.02
C LEU A 204 -9.48 9.07 6.24
N LEU A 205 -8.64 9.95 6.79
CA LEU A 205 -7.28 9.58 7.16
C LEU A 205 -7.27 8.52 8.28
N TYR A 206 -8.21 8.64 9.22
CA TYR A 206 -8.40 7.68 10.31
C TYR A 206 -9.90 7.53 10.60
N ALA A 207 -10.45 6.37 10.25
CA ALA A 207 -11.86 6.06 10.45
C ALA A 207 -12.03 4.60 10.88
N MET A 208 -11.63 4.32 12.12
CA MET A 208 -11.84 3.00 12.73
C MET A 208 -13.35 2.78 12.95
N PRO A 209 -13.92 1.64 12.52
CA PRO A 209 -15.33 1.33 12.76
C PRO A 209 -15.69 1.33 14.25
N GLU A 210 -16.85 1.85 14.58
CA GLU A 210 -17.40 1.81 15.96
C GLU A 210 -17.86 0.40 16.35
N ASP A 211 -18.38 -0.35 15.37
CA ASP A 211 -18.77 -1.73 15.55
C ASP A 211 -17.53 -2.64 15.54
N LEU A 212 -17.29 -3.32 16.66
CA LEU A 212 -16.13 -4.20 16.86
C LEU A 212 -16.07 -5.32 15.84
N SER A 213 -17.20 -5.86 15.38
CA SER A 213 -17.23 -6.92 14.38
C SER A 213 -16.66 -6.46 13.02
N SER A 214 -16.80 -5.19 12.71
CA SER A 214 -16.26 -4.56 11.50
C SER A 214 -14.77 -4.24 11.59
N THR A 215 -14.21 -4.15 12.80
CA THR A 215 -12.77 -3.82 13.00
C THR A 215 -11.84 -4.94 12.58
N GLY A 216 -12.34 -6.16 12.44
CA GLY A 216 -11.61 -7.32 11.90
C GLY A 216 -11.40 -7.31 10.39
N ARG A 217 -11.90 -6.29 9.70
CA ARG A 217 -11.76 -6.07 8.25
C ARG A 217 -10.92 -4.83 7.94
N ALA A 218 -10.85 -4.43 6.67
CA ALA A 218 -10.15 -3.23 6.21
C ALA A 218 -10.84 -1.94 6.67
N TRP A 219 -10.08 -0.99 7.17
CA TRP A 219 -10.55 0.33 7.55
C TRP A 219 -9.43 1.38 7.44
N PRO A 220 -9.76 2.69 7.23
CA PRO A 220 -8.79 3.75 6.99
C PRO A 220 -7.92 4.06 8.20
N SER A 221 -6.62 4.05 7.99
CA SER A 221 -5.61 4.56 8.92
C SER A 221 -4.41 5.06 8.09
N PRO A 222 -3.50 5.86 8.64
CA PRO A 222 -2.27 6.24 7.92
C PRO A 222 -1.55 5.02 7.34
N ARG A 223 -1.38 3.96 8.12
CA ARG A 223 -0.73 2.71 7.66
C ARG A 223 -1.46 2.04 6.51
N SER A 224 -2.79 1.92 6.59
CA SER A 224 -3.56 1.26 5.54
C SER A 224 -3.62 2.10 4.26
N TRP A 225 -3.55 3.43 4.36
CA TRP A 225 -3.38 4.33 3.22
C TRP A 225 -2.00 4.23 2.58
N ASP A 226 -0.92 4.12 3.37
CA ASP A 226 0.43 3.88 2.83
C ASP A 226 0.48 2.55 2.08
N MET A 227 -0.09 1.49 2.66
CA MET A 227 -0.18 0.19 2.00
C MET A 227 -1.04 0.26 0.72
N ALA A 228 -2.15 0.99 0.74
CA ALA A 228 -3.00 1.20 -0.43
C ALA A 228 -2.26 1.97 -1.53
N ALA A 229 -1.48 2.99 -1.19
CA ALA A 229 -0.67 3.74 -2.15
C ALA A 229 0.36 2.84 -2.83
N ASP A 230 1.11 2.04 -2.06
CA ASP A 230 2.11 1.12 -2.60
C ASP A 230 1.48 0.11 -3.56
N LEU A 231 0.32 -0.47 -3.20
CA LEU A 231 -0.39 -1.43 -4.04
C LEU A 231 -1.02 -0.77 -5.28
N TRP A 232 -1.45 0.47 -5.16
CA TRP A 232 -1.97 1.23 -6.29
C TRP A 232 -0.86 1.58 -7.29
N ILE A 233 0.32 1.99 -6.79
CA ILE A 233 1.52 2.20 -7.62
C ILE A 233 1.87 0.91 -8.38
N GLU A 234 1.89 -0.22 -7.71
CA GLU A 234 2.17 -1.51 -8.34
C GLU A 234 1.15 -1.84 -9.44
N ALA A 235 -0.13 -1.63 -9.17
CA ALA A 235 -1.20 -1.86 -10.16
C ALA A 235 -1.05 -0.93 -11.38
N GLU A 236 -0.74 0.34 -11.18
CA GLU A 236 -0.52 1.31 -12.26
C GLU A 236 0.73 0.95 -13.10
N CYS A 237 1.84 0.64 -12.45
CA CYS A 237 3.10 0.30 -13.12
C CYS A 237 3.01 -0.99 -13.94
N THR A 238 2.17 -1.95 -13.51
CA THR A 238 1.94 -3.20 -14.23
C THR A 238 0.84 -3.11 -15.29
N GLY A 239 0.14 -1.98 -15.40
CA GLY A 239 -1.02 -1.83 -16.28
C GLY A 239 -2.20 -2.70 -15.87
N ALA A 240 -2.34 -3.00 -14.58
CA ALA A 240 -3.48 -3.76 -14.08
C ALA A 240 -4.79 -3.02 -14.31
N SER A 241 -5.88 -3.78 -14.40
CA SER A 241 -7.20 -3.18 -14.60
C SER A 241 -7.62 -2.32 -13.40
N GLU A 242 -8.45 -1.31 -13.64
CA GLU A 242 -9.02 -0.46 -12.59
C GLU A 242 -9.75 -1.28 -11.51
N GLU A 243 -10.36 -2.40 -11.90
CA GLU A 243 -11.04 -3.30 -10.96
C GLU A 243 -10.05 -3.98 -9.99
N ILE A 244 -8.86 -4.33 -10.46
CA ILE A 244 -7.78 -4.86 -9.61
C ILE A 244 -7.29 -3.75 -8.67
N ALA A 245 -7.03 -2.54 -9.16
CA ALA A 245 -6.63 -1.41 -8.35
C ALA A 245 -7.67 -1.08 -7.27
N LEU A 246 -8.96 -1.00 -7.64
CA LEU A 246 -10.06 -0.81 -6.68
C LEU A 246 -10.11 -1.93 -5.63
N THR A 247 -9.89 -3.18 -6.03
CA THR A 247 -9.89 -4.32 -5.12
C THR A 247 -8.76 -4.23 -4.11
N LEU A 248 -7.55 -3.86 -4.54
CA LEU A 248 -6.38 -3.67 -3.66
C LEU A 248 -6.58 -2.51 -2.69
N ILE A 249 -7.01 -1.35 -3.18
CA ILE A 249 -7.27 -0.17 -2.34
C ILE A 249 -8.39 -0.48 -1.33
N SER A 250 -9.49 -1.11 -1.79
CA SER A 250 -10.61 -1.53 -0.92
C SER A 250 -10.15 -2.53 0.14
N GLY A 251 -9.23 -3.41 -0.22
CA GLY A 251 -8.64 -4.38 0.71
C GLY A 251 -7.81 -3.74 1.82
N CYS A 252 -7.34 -2.52 1.63
CA CYS A 252 -6.56 -1.79 2.62
C CYS A 252 -7.42 -0.86 3.48
N VAL A 253 -8.29 -0.06 2.86
CA VAL A 253 -9.01 1.04 3.53
C VAL A 253 -10.52 0.84 3.61
N GLY A 254 -11.02 -0.26 3.08
CA GLY A 254 -12.44 -0.54 2.98
C GLY A 254 -13.08 -0.02 1.67
N PRO A 255 -14.23 -0.60 1.27
CA PRO A 255 -14.83 -0.33 -0.05
C PRO A 255 -15.42 1.09 -0.18
N GLY A 256 -15.87 1.70 0.92
CA GLY A 256 -16.41 3.06 0.92
C GLY A 256 -15.34 4.09 0.55
N PRO A 257 -14.28 4.24 1.38
CA PRO A 257 -13.17 5.16 1.13
C PRO A 257 -12.47 4.92 -0.21
N ALA A 258 -12.31 3.66 -0.63
CA ALA A 258 -11.69 3.33 -1.91
C ALA A 258 -12.49 3.85 -3.10
N ARG A 259 -13.82 3.65 -3.12
CA ARG A 259 -14.70 4.18 -4.17
C ARG A 259 -14.71 5.70 -4.18
N GLU A 260 -14.75 6.32 -3.00
CA GLU A 260 -14.72 7.79 -2.89
C GLU A 260 -13.41 8.36 -3.45
N LEU A 261 -12.26 7.72 -3.17
CA LEU A 261 -10.97 8.08 -3.75
C LEU A 261 -10.99 8.03 -5.28
N LEU A 262 -11.42 6.90 -5.87
CA LEU A 262 -11.41 6.75 -7.33
C LEU A 262 -12.44 7.67 -8.02
N THR A 263 -13.58 7.93 -7.38
CA THR A 263 -14.54 8.91 -7.88
C THR A 263 -13.93 10.31 -7.86
N TRP A 264 -13.29 10.68 -6.73
CA TRP A 264 -12.59 11.97 -6.62
C TRP A 264 -11.46 12.11 -7.66
N GLN A 265 -10.68 11.06 -7.89
CA GLN A 265 -9.61 11.04 -8.89
C GLN A 265 -10.16 11.33 -10.30
N ARG A 266 -11.22 10.63 -10.70
CA ARG A 266 -11.87 10.85 -12.01
C ARG A 266 -12.43 12.26 -12.16
N GLU A 267 -13.07 12.78 -11.11
CA GLU A 267 -13.60 14.13 -11.10
C GLU A 267 -12.51 15.20 -11.01
N ALA A 268 -11.36 14.88 -10.43
CA ALA A 268 -10.25 15.80 -10.26
C ALA A 268 -9.60 16.16 -11.59
N ASP A 269 -9.60 15.23 -12.56
CA ASP A 269 -8.99 15.44 -13.89
C ASP A 269 -7.61 16.10 -13.77
N LEU A 270 -6.71 15.42 -12.99
CA LEU A 270 -5.40 15.97 -12.68
C LEU A 270 -4.48 15.84 -13.90
N PRO A 271 -3.81 16.93 -14.31
CA PRO A 271 -2.91 16.92 -15.45
C PRO A 271 -1.64 16.11 -15.14
N ASP A 272 -1.02 15.60 -16.21
CA ASP A 272 0.32 15.02 -16.13
C ASP A 272 1.33 16.13 -15.74
N PRO A 273 2.09 15.96 -14.64
CA PRO A 273 3.10 16.93 -14.21
C PRO A 273 4.15 17.24 -15.29
N GLU A 274 4.54 16.25 -16.10
CA GLU A 274 5.54 16.44 -17.15
C GLU A 274 5.05 17.35 -18.26
N VAL A 275 3.78 17.21 -18.65
CA VAL A 275 3.14 18.07 -19.64
C VAL A 275 3.06 19.51 -19.12
N VAL A 276 2.72 19.69 -17.85
CA VAL A 276 2.65 21.03 -17.23
C VAL A 276 4.02 21.67 -17.11
N LEU A 277 5.05 20.92 -16.74
CA LEU A 277 6.43 21.41 -16.64
C LEU A 277 7.03 21.75 -18.01
N ALA A 278 6.61 21.08 -19.07
CA ALA A 278 7.07 21.37 -20.42
C ALA A 278 6.51 22.72 -20.96
N ASP A 279 5.29 23.09 -20.60
CA ASP A 279 4.69 24.38 -21.00
C ASP A 279 3.75 24.93 -19.92
N PRO A 280 4.31 25.54 -18.85
CA PRO A 280 3.52 26.08 -17.74
C PRO A 280 2.65 27.27 -18.14
N SER A 281 2.99 27.96 -19.24
CA SER A 281 2.27 29.16 -19.68
C SER A 281 0.86 28.85 -20.24
N GLN A 282 0.70 27.68 -20.83
CA GLN A 282 -0.59 27.21 -21.35
C GLN A 282 -1.45 26.52 -20.28
N PHE A 283 -0.85 26.12 -19.18
CA PHE A 283 -1.59 25.50 -18.09
C PHE A 283 -2.36 26.54 -17.27
N ARG A 284 -3.56 26.17 -16.86
CA ARG A 284 -4.40 26.96 -15.93
C ARG A 284 -4.69 26.13 -14.68
N LEU A 285 -4.26 26.65 -13.55
CA LEU A 285 -4.48 25.99 -12.27
C LEU A 285 -5.99 25.90 -11.96
N PRO A 286 -6.50 24.74 -11.52
CA PRO A 286 -7.90 24.56 -11.14
C PRO A 286 -8.35 25.53 -10.04
N ASN A 287 -9.65 25.87 -9.99
CA ASN A 287 -10.18 26.76 -8.96
C ASN A 287 -10.36 26.09 -7.57
N ARG A 288 -10.38 24.75 -7.51
CA ARG A 288 -10.58 23.99 -6.25
C ARG A 288 -9.26 23.78 -5.55
N GLY A 289 -9.18 24.15 -4.26
CA GLY A 289 -7.95 24.08 -3.46
C GLY A 289 -7.38 22.68 -3.30
N ASP A 290 -8.20 21.63 -3.23
CA ASP A 290 -7.77 20.24 -3.17
C ASP A 290 -7.08 19.80 -4.48
N ARG A 291 -7.60 20.21 -5.63
CA ARG A 291 -6.99 19.98 -6.95
C ARG A 291 -5.70 20.79 -7.12
N GLN A 292 -5.70 22.06 -6.69
CA GLN A 292 -4.48 22.88 -6.68
C GLN A 292 -3.37 22.21 -5.88
N PHE A 293 -3.70 21.71 -4.68
CA PHE A 293 -2.75 21.02 -3.84
C PHE A 293 -2.18 19.76 -4.53
N ALA A 294 -3.03 18.95 -5.15
CA ALA A 294 -2.59 17.74 -5.86
C ALA A 294 -1.65 18.08 -7.02
N VAL A 295 -2.01 19.06 -7.86
CA VAL A 295 -1.19 19.52 -8.99
C VAL A 295 0.16 20.07 -8.51
N LEU A 296 0.15 20.99 -7.55
CA LEU A 296 1.38 21.63 -7.08
C LEU A 296 2.30 20.63 -6.36
N SER A 297 1.73 19.68 -5.62
CA SER A 297 2.50 18.60 -4.98
C SER A 297 3.14 17.67 -6.02
N ALA A 298 2.41 17.34 -7.09
CA ALA A 298 2.93 16.53 -8.18
C ALA A 298 4.08 17.23 -8.92
N LEU A 299 3.94 18.52 -9.20
CA LEU A 299 5.00 19.33 -9.85
C LEU A 299 6.26 19.40 -8.97
N ALA A 300 6.11 19.69 -7.69
CA ALA A 300 7.23 19.73 -6.75
C ALA A 300 7.95 18.37 -6.65
N ALA A 301 7.21 17.27 -6.62
CA ALA A 301 7.76 15.92 -6.59
C ALA A 301 8.45 15.54 -7.91
N ALA A 302 7.90 15.92 -9.05
CA ALA A 302 8.50 15.71 -10.37
C ALA A 302 9.83 16.47 -10.54
N VAL A 303 9.90 17.71 -10.04
CA VAL A 303 11.14 18.49 -10.01
C VAL A 303 12.17 17.84 -9.08
N LYS A 304 11.76 17.36 -7.90
CA LYS A 304 12.66 16.66 -6.97
C LYS A 304 13.23 15.37 -7.57
N ALA A 305 12.45 14.65 -8.36
CA ALA A 305 12.88 13.41 -9.00
C ALA A 305 13.89 13.66 -10.14
N ASN A 306 13.75 14.75 -10.87
CA ASN A 306 14.65 15.17 -11.94
C ASN A 306 14.88 16.69 -11.86
N PRO A 307 15.83 17.15 -11.01
CA PRO A 307 16.02 18.57 -10.70
C PRO A 307 16.83 19.25 -11.81
N THR A 308 16.15 19.95 -12.72
CA THR A 308 16.77 20.90 -13.67
C THR A 308 16.28 22.30 -13.42
N LYS A 309 17.06 23.31 -13.84
CA LYS A 309 16.71 24.72 -13.66
C LYS A 309 15.39 25.05 -14.35
N GLU A 310 15.21 24.61 -15.58
CA GLU A 310 14.03 24.87 -16.41
C GLU A 310 12.77 24.30 -15.74
N ARG A 311 12.81 23.06 -15.25
CA ARG A 311 11.70 22.39 -14.57
C ARG A 311 11.35 23.09 -13.26
N TRP A 312 12.37 23.52 -12.54
CA TRP A 312 12.21 24.22 -11.26
C TRP A 312 11.57 25.59 -11.44
N GLU A 313 12.03 26.38 -12.46
CA GLU A 313 11.43 27.65 -12.85
C GLU A 313 9.97 27.49 -13.32
N ALA A 314 9.71 26.48 -14.16
CA ALA A 314 8.36 26.12 -14.62
C ALA A 314 7.40 25.80 -13.46
N ALA A 315 7.86 25.02 -12.49
CA ALA A 315 7.05 24.72 -11.31
C ALA A 315 6.71 25.98 -10.49
N PHE A 316 7.66 26.92 -10.34
CA PHE A 316 7.42 28.18 -9.64
C PHE A 316 6.46 29.10 -10.41
N GLU A 317 6.42 29.06 -11.75
CA GLU A 317 5.42 29.78 -12.53
C GLU A 317 3.99 29.33 -12.17
N VAL A 318 3.78 28.02 -12.04
CA VAL A 318 2.48 27.46 -11.63
C VAL A 318 2.17 27.76 -10.15
N VAL A 319 3.17 27.73 -9.27
CA VAL A 319 3.02 28.15 -7.86
C VAL A 319 2.56 29.63 -7.80
N GLN A 320 3.09 30.51 -8.66
CA GLN A 320 2.69 31.91 -8.74
C GLN A 320 1.22 32.07 -9.15
N GLN A 321 0.71 31.20 -10.03
CA GLN A 321 -0.72 31.22 -10.37
C GLN A 321 -1.58 30.98 -9.11
N ALA A 322 -1.21 30.01 -8.25
CA ALA A 322 -1.93 29.75 -7.00
C ALA A 322 -1.94 30.95 -6.05
N VAL A 323 -0.81 31.65 -5.93
CA VAL A 323 -0.72 32.89 -5.13
C VAL A 323 -1.65 33.97 -5.69
N THR A 324 -1.64 34.16 -7.00
CA THR A 324 -2.49 35.16 -7.69
C THR A 324 -3.98 34.84 -7.52
N MET A 325 -4.33 33.57 -7.44
CA MET A 325 -5.70 33.09 -7.19
C MET A 325 -6.12 33.16 -5.70
N GLY A 326 -5.24 33.63 -4.82
CA GLY A 326 -5.50 33.75 -3.38
C GLY A 326 -5.31 32.46 -2.56
N SER A 327 -4.74 31.40 -3.16
CA SER A 327 -4.48 30.10 -2.53
C SER A 327 -3.06 30.01 -1.97
N ALA A 328 -2.65 31.03 -1.21
CA ALA A 328 -1.29 31.17 -0.71
C ALA A 328 -0.87 30.04 0.28
N ASP A 329 -1.81 29.45 1.02
CA ASP A 329 -1.60 28.30 1.91
C ASP A 329 -1.22 27.04 1.13
N VAL A 330 -1.85 26.81 0.00
CA VAL A 330 -1.55 25.69 -0.90
C VAL A 330 -0.22 25.91 -1.61
N ALA A 331 0.01 27.12 -2.10
CA ALA A 331 1.26 27.51 -2.75
C ALA A 331 2.48 27.38 -1.84
N ALA A 332 2.36 27.70 -0.55
CA ALA A 332 3.43 27.63 0.42
C ALA A 332 4.01 26.23 0.60
N VAL A 333 3.18 25.19 0.56
CA VAL A 333 3.62 23.78 0.70
C VAL A 333 4.52 23.38 -0.46
N ALA A 334 4.10 23.66 -1.70
CA ALA A 334 4.88 23.37 -2.90
C ALA A 334 6.14 24.23 -2.98
N ALA A 335 6.04 25.52 -2.68
CA ALA A 335 7.19 26.43 -2.67
C ALA A 335 8.27 25.99 -1.66
N ARG A 336 7.85 25.48 -0.49
CA ARG A 336 8.77 24.90 0.49
C ARG A 336 9.53 23.72 -0.10
N SER A 337 8.83 22.78 -0.71
CA SER A 337 9.43 21.59 -1.31
C SER A 337 10.42 21.97 -2.41
N LEU A 338 10.07 22.92 -3.26
CA LEU A 338 10.95 23.42 -4.33
C LEU A 338 12.16 24.17 -3.76
N ALA A 339 11.99 24.99 -2.74
CA ALA A 339 13.09 25.72 -2.10
C ALA A 339 14.10 24.80 -1.38
N GLN A 340 13.66 23.64 -0.90
CA GLN A 340 14.54 22.62 -0.31
C GLN A 340 15.30 21.79 -1.37
N ASN A 341 14.88 21.83 -2.63
CA ASN A 341 15.43 21.04 -3.72
C ASN A 341 15.85 21.96 -4.89
N VAL A 342 16.68 22.96 -4.61
CA VAL A 342 17.23 23.88 -5.61
C VAL A 342 18.22 23.15 -6.50
N PRO A 343 18.05 23.16 -7.85
CA PRO A 343 19.00 22.53 -8.76
C PRO A 343 20.37 23.24 -8.77
N GLU A 344 21.40 22.51 -9.19
CA GLU A 344 22.72 23.10 -9.41
C GLU A 344 22.69 24.19 -10.49
N GLY A 345 23.42 25.29 -10.28
CA GLY A 345 23.48 26.42 -11.23
C GLY A 345 22.35 27.45 -11.10
N VAL A 346 21.58 27.37 -10.02
CA VAL A 346 20.59 28.41 -9.66
C VAL A 346 21.19 29.32 -8.60
N ASP A 347 21.61 30.53 -8.98
CA ASP A 347 22.26 31.50 -8.09
C ASP A 347 21.25 32.42 -7.34
N SER A 348 19.99 32.45 -7.78
CA SER A 348 18.97 33.29 -7.17
C SER A 348 17.58 32.67 -7.28
N LEU A 349 16.77 32.89 -6.26
CA LEU A 349 15.36 32.48 -6.29
C LEU A 349 14.60 33.31 -7.35
N PRO A 350 13.64 32.70 -8.10
CA PRO A 350 12.82 33.43 -9.05
C PRO A 350 12.08 34.61 -8.39
N SER A 351 11.81 35.66 -9.16
CA SER A 351 11.03 36.82 -8.67
C SER A 351 9.65 36.42 -8.14
N ALA A 352 9.09 35.31 -8.63
CA ALA A 352 7.91 34.67 -8.08
C ALA A 352 8.01 34.33 -6.59
N VAL A 353 9.19 33.97 -6.09
CA VAL A 353 9.42 33.63 -4.68
C VAL A 353 9.41 34.88 -3.80
N ALA A 354 9.78 36.03 -4.34
CA ALA A 354 9.74 37.29 -3.60
C ALA A 354 8.30 37.64 -3.14
N SER A 355 7.31 37.34 -3.96
CA SER A 355 5.90 37.48 -3.59
C SER A 355 5.41 36.48 -2.53
N LEU A 356 6.11 35.35 -2.41
CA LEU A 356 5.86 34.31 -1.41
C LEU A 356 6.63 34.54 -0.09
N ALA A 357 7.61 35.46 -0.06
CA ALA A 357 8.43 35.71 1.12
C ALA A 357 7.60 35.90 2.41
N PRO A 358 6.48 36.65 2.43
CA PRO A 358 5.65 36.78 3.64
C PRO A 358 4.94 35.49 4.06
N VAL A 359 4.71 34.57 3.11
CA VAL A 359 4.05 33.28 3.36
C VAL A 359 5.08 32.26 3.85
N LEU A 360 6.28 32.28 3.27
CA LEU A 360 7.41 31.46 3.64
C LEU A 360 7.99 31.85 5.01
N ASP A 361 8.00 33.14 5.34
CA ASP A 361 8.43 33.67 6.65
C ASP A 361 7.45 33.24 7.75
N ARG A 362 6.14 33.43 7.55
CA ARG A 362 5.11 32.91 8.48
C ARG A 362 5.15 31.40 8.68
N ALA A 363 5.63 30.68 7.70
CA ALA A 363 5.79 29.24 7.77
C ALA A 363 7.16 28.80 8.33
N GLY A 364 8.04 29.74 8.75
CA GLY A 364 9.35 29.47 9.33
C GLY A 364 10.35 28.84 8.35
N ILE A 365 10.28 29.20 7.05
CA ILE A 365 11.04 28.56 5.98
C ILE A 365 12.24 29.39 5.54
N LEU A 366 12.18 30.71 5.69
CA LEU A 366 13.33 31.58 5.41
C LEU A 366 14.29 31.51 6.60
N PRO A 367 15.61 31.35 6.36
CA PRO A 367 16.58 31.49 7.43
C PRO A 367 16.42 32.90 8.04
N SER A 368 16.28 32.93 9.36
CA SER A 368 16.30 34.20 10.11
C SER A 368 17.53 34.99 9.69
N SER A 369 17.32 36.13 9.05
CA SER A 369 18.38 37.09 8.67
C SER A 369 19.15 37.62 9.87
#